data_fc4278a942e2e7d60fb1a98cc4222a26
#
_entry.id   fc4278a942e2e7d60fb1a98cc4222a26
#
_cell.length_a   1.000
_cell.length_b   1.000
_cell.length_c   1.000
_cell.angle_alpha   90.00
_cell.angle_beta   90.00
_cell.angle_gamma   90.00
#
_symmetry.space_group_name_H-M   'P 1'
#
loop_
_entity.id
_entity.type
_entity.pdbx_description
1 polymer ?
#
loop_
_entity_poly.entity_id
_entity_poly.type
_entity_poly.pdbx_seq_one_letter_code
_entity_poly.pdbx_strand_id
1 'polypeptide(L)'
;MKNTLLALFLSLITFSANAQIAFVKGYIINEKADTVKGEVKINPKKEQDNYSKVFFKEESGTQKNYKANKVKAYGFEKQNYVAMDYEGEPKFYKALVRGEISLYKMMFEVTNMNAISYDGEYYITRKEDKKMTAVKEGKFKKQLQEMMSGASEFATDYEGDKKLNEEKAVEVISKYNSRSGGN
;
A
#
# COMPACT_ATOMS: atom_id res chain seq x y z
N MET A 1 -38.15 -5.42 -37.29
CA MET A 1 -37.77 -4.15 -36.66
C MET A 1 -38.07 -4.06 -35.15
N LYS A 2 -39.11 -4.73 -34.58
CA LYS A 2 -39.39 -4.70 -33.12
C LYS A 2 -38.34 -5.45 -32.27
N ASN A 3 -37.72 -6.52 -32.78
CA ASN A 3 -36.79 -7.34 -32.01
C ASN A 3 -35.36 -6.72 -31.93
N THR A 4 -35.01 -5.87 -32.89
CA THR A 4 -33.72 -5.15 -32.88
C THR A 4 -33.69 -4.01 -31.88
N LEU A 5 -34.84 -3.37 -31.61
CA LEU A 5 -34.94 -2.32 -30.60
C LEU A 5 -34.81 -2.88 -29.16
N LEU A 6 -35.35 -4.10 -28.93
CA LEU A 6 -35.28 -4.76 -27.62
C LEU A 6 -33.82 -5.19 -27.28
N ALA A 7 -33.05 -5.65 -28.27
CA ALA A 7 -31.67 -6.01 -28.10
C ALA A 7 -30.77 -4.79 -27.77
N LEU A 8 -31.10 -3.62 -28.37
CA LEU A 8 -30.36 -2.38 -28.09
C LEU A 8 -30.63 -1.85 -26.68
N PHE A 9 -31.83 -2.08 -26.14
CA PHE A 9 -32.16 -1.65 -24.78
C PHE A 9 -31.54 -2.54 -23.70
N LEU A 10 -31.31 -3.83 -23.99
CA LEU A 10 -30.60 -4.75 -23.05
C LEU A 10 -29.11 -4.51 -22.97
N SER A 11 -28.48 -3.91 -24.00
CA SER A 11 -27.04 -3.62 -24.00
C SER A 11 -26.67 -2.35 -23.21
N LEU A 12 -27.62 -1.55 -22.79
CA LEU A 12 -27.39 -0.32 -22.02
C LEU A 12 -27.41 -0.52 -20.50
N ILE A 13 -27.63 -1.75 -20.01
CA ILE A 13 -27.64 -2.06 -18.56
C ILE A 13 -26.24 -2.49 -18.06
N THR A 14 -25.19 -2.26 -18.81
CA THR A 14 -23.87 -2.68 -18.43
C THR A 14 -23.06 -1.54 -17.84
N PHE A 15 -22.55 -1.83 -16.64
CA PHE A 15 -21.40 -1.20 -15.98
C PHE A 15 -21.58 0.19 -15.38
N SER A 16 -22.53 0.32 -14.48
CA SER A 16 -22.25 1.16 -13.32
C SER A 16 -21.53 0.30 -12.27
N ALA A 17 -20.27 -0.01 -12.50
CA ALA A 17 -19.38 -0.44 -11.43
C ALA A 17 -19.20 0.78 -10.50
N ASN A 18 -20.21 1.04 -9.68
CA ASN A 18 -20.13 2.04 -8.63
C ASN A 18 -19.03 1.57 -7.68
N ALA A 19 -17.96 2.31 -7.61
CA ALA A 19 -16.97 2.20 -6.55
C ALA A 19 -17.68 2.58 -5.23
N GLN A 20 -18.46 1.65 -4.69
CA GLN A 20 -19.20 1.84 -3.46
C GLN A 20 -18.28 1.62 -2.26
N ILE A 21 -18.53 2.37 -1.21
CA ILE A 21 -17.95 2.08 0.10
C ILE A 21 -18.40 0.67 0.49
N ALA A 22 -17.46 -0.23 0.68
CA ALA A 22 -17.71 -1.62 0.98
C ALA A 22 -16.94 -2.09 2.22
N PHE A 23 -17.48 -3.09 2.90
CA PHE A 23 -16.74 -3.88 3.85
C PHE A 23 -16.18 -5.12 3.14
N VAL A 24 -14.88 -5.32 3.21
CA VAL A 24 -14.18 -6.46 2.62
C VAL A 24 -13.48 -7.26 3.70
N LYS A 25 -13.35 -8.57 3.51
CA LYS A 25 -12.61 -9.44 4.44
C LYS A 25 -11.20 -8.91 4.66
N GLY A 26 -10.80 -8.84 5.93
CA GLY A 26 -9.51 -8.33 6.32
C GLY A 26 -9.15 -8.69 7.75
N TYR A 27 -8.13 -8.04 8.26
CA TYR A 27 -7.63 -8.26 9.61
C TYR A 27 -6.99 -7.00 10.17
N ILE A 28 -6.86 -6.96 11.47
CA ILE A 28 -5.95 -6.06 12.18
C ILE A 28 -4.95 -6.88 13.01
N ILE A 29 -3.76 -6.33 13.24
CA ILE A 29 -2.81 -6.83 14.23
C ILE A 29 -2.83 -5.86 15.39
N ASN A 30 -3.30 -6.32 16.55
CA ASN A 30 -3.45 -5.47 17.73
C ASN A 30 -2.10 -5.14 18.40
N GLU A 31 -2.12 -4.36 19.47
CA GLU A 31 -0.92 -3.98 20.25
C GLU A 31 -0.16 -5.20 20.83
N LYS A 32 -0.88 -6.28 21.14
CA LYS A 32 -0.30 -7.55 21.62
C LYS A 32 0.27 -8.45 20.52
N ALA A 33 0.20 -8.02 19.27
CA ALA A 33 0.57 -8.77 18.06
C ALA A 33 -0.38 -9.93 17.71
N ASP A 34 -1.60 -9.98 18.29
CA ASP A 34 -2.60 -10.93 17.88
C ASP A 34 -3.28 -10.46 16.59
N THR A 35 -3.56 -11.43 15.71
CA THR A 35 -4.33 -11.17 14.48
C THR A 35 -5.81 -11.35 14.76
N VAL A 36 -6.57 -10.28 14.62
CA VAL A 36 -8.04 -10.26 14.71
C VAL A 36 -8.62 -10.21 13.31
N LYS A 37 -9.38 -11.22 12.93
CA LYS A 37 -10.07 -11.31 11.63
C LYS A 37 -11.39 -10.55 11.69
N GLY A 38 -11.84 -10.02 10.55
CA GLY A 38 -13.06 -9.27 10.40
C GLY A 38 -13.20 -8.66 9.02
N GLU A 39 -13.79 -7.47 8.96
CA GLU A 39 -14.00 -6.75 7.72
C GLU A 39 -13.42 -5.33 7.82
N VAL A 40 -12.73 -4.89 6.78
CA VAL A 40 -12.20 -3.52 6.63
C VAL A 40 -13.13 -2.74 5.70
N LYS A 41 -13.52 -1.54 6.12
CA LYS A 41 -14.28 -0.62 5.28
C LYS A 41 -13.33 0.08 4.33
N ILE A 42 -13.56 -0.09 3.04
CA ILE A 42 -12.78 0.55 1.97
C ILE A 42 -13.62 1.57 1.21
N ASN A 43 -12.95 2.62 0.76
CA ASN A 43 -13.51 3.58 -0.19
C ASN A 43 -12.52 3.73 -1.36
N PRO A 44 -12.79 3.07 -2.51
CA PRO A 44 -11.88 3.13 -3.66
C PRO A 44 -11.62 4.53 -4.20
N LYS A 45 -12.50 5.49 -3.92
CA LYS A 45 -12.34 6.90 -4.31
C LYS A 45 -11.48 7.71 -3.33
N LYS A 46 -11.12 7.14 -2.18
CA LYS A 46 -10.38 7.79 -1.09
C LYS A 46 -9.33 6.87 -0.52
N GLU A 47 -8.43 6.37 -1.38
CA GLU A 47 -7.34 5.50 -0.94
C GLU A 47 -6.50 6.13 0.18
N GLN A 48 -6.35 7.45 0.16
CA GLN A 48 -5.62 8.20 1.19
C GLN A 48 -6.17 7.97 2.61
N ASP A 49 -7.46 7.68 2.78
CA ASP A 49 -8.03 7.40 4.10
C ASP A 49 -7.36 6.18 4.78
N ASN A 50 -6.88 5.22 3.97
CA ASN A 50 -6.20 4.02 4.44
C ASN A 50 -4.87 4.31 5.16
N TYR A 51 -4.26 5.46 4.91
CA TYR A 51 -2.99 5.86 5.53
C TYR A 51 -3.18 6.55 6.88
N SER A 52 -4.40 6.98 7.20
CA SER A 52 -4.72 7.70 8.44
C SER A 52 -5.36 6.83 9.51
N LYS A 53 -6.30 5.96 9.12
CA LYS A 53 -7.07 5.10 10.02
C LYS A 53 -7.68 3.92 9.29
N VAL A 54 -7.97 2.85 10.03
CA VAL A 54 -8.74 1.71 9.54
C VAL A 54 -10.09 1.66 10.25
N PHE A 55 -11.16 1.53 9.45
CA PHE A 55 -12.49 1.21 9.94
C PHE A 55 -12.65 -0.30 9.89
N PHE A 56 -12.76 -0.92 11.04
CA PHE A 56 -12.78 -2.37 11.19
C PHE A 56 -14.06 -2.83 11.86
N LYS A 57 -14.65 -3.89 11.31
CA LYS A 57 -15.82 -4.57 11.86
C LYS A 57 -15.41 -5.96 12.28
N GLU A 58 -15.51 -6.24 13.57
CA GLU A 58 -15.24 -7.55 14.14
C GLU A 58 -16.32 -8.56 13.72
N GLU A 59 -16.03 -9.86 13.83
CA GLU A 59 -17.00 -10.93 13.56
C GLU A 59 -18.25 -10.82 14.45
N SER A 60 -18.13 -10.27 15.65
CA SER A 60 -19.25 -9.93 16.55
C SER A 60 -20.18 -8.84 16.02
N GLY A 61 -19.83 -8.18 14.91
CA GLY A 61 -20.54 -7.04 14.35
C GLY A 61 -20.13 -5.68 14.91
N THR A 62 -19.30 -5.65 15.94
CA THR A 62 -18.80 -4.40 16.53
C THR A 62 -17.89 -3.67 15.56
N GLN A 63 -18.18 -2.38 15.31
CA GLN A 63 -17.39 -1.53 14.43
C GLN A 63 -16.53 -0.57 15.25
N LYS A 64 -15.25 -0.47 14.89
CA LYS A 64 -14.27 0.42 15.53
C LYS A 64 -13.38 1.09 14.51
N ASN A 65 -12.88 2.26 14.88
CA ASN A 65 -11.87 2.99 14.13
C ASN A 65 -10.54 2.90 14.88
N TYR A 66 -9.52 2.43 14.18
CA TYR A 66 -8.17 2.36 14.73
C TYR A 66 -7.24 3.30 13.97
N LYS A 67 -6.53 4.13 14.73
CA LYS A 67 -5.37 4.88 14.24
C LYS A 67 -4.11 4.03 14.36
N ALA A 68 -3.02 4.46 13.74
CA ALA A 68 -1.75 3.73 13.73
C ALA A 68 -1.10 3.55 15.13
N ASN A 69 -1.50 4.34 16.12
CA ASN A 69 -1.07 4.18 17.52
C ASN A 69 -1.87 3.12 18.31
N LYS A 70 -2.87 2.47 17.71
CA LYS A 70 -3.76 1.49 18.36
C LYS A 70 -3.68 0.09 17.77
N VAL A 71 -3.08 -0.05 16.61
CA VAL A 71 -2.84 -1.34 15.98
C VAL A 71 -1.49 -1.32 15.28
N LYS A 72 -0.81 -2.45 15.23
CA LYS A 72 0.50 -2.59 14.59
C LYS A 72 0.41 -2.68 13.07
N ALA A 73 -0.67 -3.27 12.57
CA ALA A 73 -0.90 -3.44 11.15
C ALA A 73 -2.37 -3.74 10.88
N TYR A 74 -2.76 -3.64 9.61
CA TYR A 74 -4.01 -4.16 9.10
C TYR A 74 -3.86 -4.54 7.63
N GLY A 75 -4.79 -5.34 7.12
CA GLY A 75 -4.80 -5.69 5.71
C GLY A 75 -6.15 -6.16 5.24
N PHE A 76 -6.34 -6.08 3.93
CA PHE A 76 -7.52 -6.57 3.21
C PHE A 76 -7.11 -6.94 1.79
N GLU A 77 -7.75 -7.97 1.24
CA GLU A 77 -7.37 -8.51 -0.07
C GLU A 77 -5.85 -8.80 -0.14
N LYS A 78 -5.14 -8.15 -1.07
CA LYS A 78 -3.67 -8.26 -1.22
C LYS A 78 -2.92 -7.03 -0.66
N GLN A 79 -3.63 -6.12 0.01
CA GLN A 79 -3.05 -4.89 0.54
C GLN A 79 -2.75 -5.05 2.03
N ASN A 80 -1.56 -4.63 2.44
CA ASN A 80 -1.11 -4.67 3.81
C ASN A 80 -0.58 -3.29 4.21
N TYR A 81 -1.00 -2.83 5.39
CA TYR A 81 -0.59 -1.57 5.98
C TYR A 81 0.05 -1.82 7.34
N VAL A 82 1.18 -1.21 7.60
CA VAL A 82 1.93 -1.32 8.86
C VAL A 82 2.00 0.04 9.54
N ALA A 83 1.79 0.04 10.83
CA ALA A 83 2.00 1.24 11.65
C ALA A 83 3.49 1.42 11.92
N MET A 84 4.03 2.55 11.52
CA MET A 84 5.44 2.91 11.77
C MET A 84 5.52 4.38 12.16
N ASP A 85 6.59 4.72 12.87
CA ASP A 85 6.83 6.11 13.27
C ASP A 85 7.19 6.97 12.05
N TYR A 86 6.58 8.15 12.00
CA TYR A 86 6.89 9.21 11.06
C TYR A 86 7.01 10.51 11.83
N GLU A 87 8.23 11.01 11.98
CA GLU A 87 8.53 12.27 12.69
C GLU A 87 7.93 12.34 14.12
N GLY A 88 7.93 11.20 14.82
CA GLY A 88 7.39 11.10 16.18
C GLY A 88 5.91 10.77 16.26
N GLU A 89 5.21 10.61 15.13
CA GLU A 89 3.83 10.18 15.06
C GLU A 89 3.67 8.84 14.34
N PRO A 90 2.93 7.87 14.89
CA PRO A 90 2.59 6.66 14.17
C PRO A 90 1.67 6.95 12.97
N LYS A 91 2.07 6.50 11.79
CA LYS A 91 1.27 6.55 10.55
C LYS A 91 1.18 5.14 9.94
N PHE A 92 0.20 4.91 9.09
CA PHE A 92 0.14 3.69 8.29
C PHE A 92 0.92 3.84 7.00
N TYR A 93 1.69 2.81 6.69
CA TYR A 93 2.44 2.68 5.45
C TYR A 93 1.95 1.45 4.71
N LYS A 94 1.61 1.59 3.44
CA LYS A 94 1.30 0.47 2.56
C LYS A 94 2.57 -0.29 2.26
N ALA A 95 2.62 -1.57 2.61
CA ALA A 95 3.73 -2.43 2.26
C ALA A 95 3.57 -2.88 0.81
N LEU A 96 4.44 -2.42 -0.08
CA LEU A 96 4.45 -2.80 -1.49
C LEU A 96 5.22 -4.11 -1.68
N VAL A 97 6.35 -4.23 -1.00
CA VAL A 97 7.17 -5.46 -0.94
C VAL A 97 7.65 -5.65 0.49
N ARG A 98 7.70 -6.89 0.95
CA ARG A 98 8.29 -7.27 2.24
C ARG A 98 9.28 -8.42 2.05
N GLY A 99 10.43 -8.34 2.71
CA GLY A 99 11.48 -9.34 2.64
C GLY A 99 12.78 -8.84 3.22
N GLU A 100 13.89 -9.30 2.65
CA GLU A 100 15.24 -8.82 2.98
C GLU A 100 15.33 -7.31 2.72
N ILE A 101 14.79 -6.85 1.59
CA ILE A 101 14.52 -5.44 1.33
C ILE A 101 13.01 -5.25 1.29
N SER A 102 12.53 -4.26 2.00
CA SER A 102 11.10 -3.89 2.02
C SER A 102 10.90 -2.49 1.45
N LEU A 103 9.82 -2.32 0.67
CA LEU A 103 9.40 -1.05 0.09
C LEU A 103 8.02 -0.69 0.61
N TYR A 104 7.90 0.52 1.08
CA TYR A 104 6.67 1.07 1.63
C TYR A 104 6.28 2.37 0.92
N LYS A 105 4.98 2.63 0.90
CA LYS A 105 4.40 3.90 0.43
C LYS A 105 3.62 4.54 1.55
N MET A 106 3.73 5.85 1.68
CA MET A 106 2.86 6.68 2.50
C MET A 106 2.23 7.75 1.62
N MET A 107 0.98 8.09 1.88
CA MET A 107 0.32 9.24 1.25
C MET A 107 -0.01 10.28 2.31
N PHE A 108 0.18 11.53 1.96
CA PHE A 108 -0.13 12.68 2.81
C PHE A 108 -0.88 13.76 2.02
N GLU A 109 -1.60 14.56 2.75
CA GLU A 109 -2.34 15.68 2.19
C GLU A 109 -1.41 16.87 1.94
N VAL A 110 -1.51 17.44 0.74
CA VAL A 110 -0.82 18.67 0.36
C VAL A 110 -1.87 19.73 0.10
N THR A 111 -1.87 20.76 0.92
CA THR A 111 -2.80 21.90 0.76
C THR A 111 -2.10 23.03 0.00
N ASN A 112 -2.57 23.31 -1.20
CA ASN A 112 -2.13 24.44 -2.01
C ASN A 112 -3.26 25.46 -2.13
N MET A 113 -3.04 26.68 -1.68
CA MET A 113 -3.93 27.84 -1.67
C MET A 113 -5.45 27.59 -1.77
N ASN A 114 -5.95 26.84 -2.75
CA ASN A 114 -7.37 26.57 -2.99
C ASN A 114 -7.70 25.12 -3.34
N ALA A 115 -6.74 24.20 -3.22
CA ALA A 115 -6.94 22.81 -3.56
C ALA A 115 -6.23 21.88 -2.57
N ILE A 116 -6.93 20.82 -2.19
CA ILE A 116 -6.35 19.69 -1.46
C ILE A 116 -5.93 18.66 -2.50
N SER A 117 -4.67 18.29 -2.48
CA SER A 117 -4.11 17.19 -3.26
C SER A 117 -3.46 16.16 -2.33
N TYR A 118 -3.12 15.00 -2.87
CA TYR A 118 -2.42 13.97 -2.13
C TYR A 118 -1.14 13.62 -2.86
N ASP A 119 -0.04 13.57 -2.13
CA ASP A 119 1.24 13.14 -2.65
C ASP A 119 1.70 11.86 -1.95
N GLY A 120 2.57 11.10 -2.61
CA GLY A 120 3.07 9.83 -2.11
C GLY A 120 4.57 9.86 -1.92
N GLU A 121 5.01 9.45 -0.75
CA GLU A 121 6.40 9.20 -0.45
C GLU A 121 6.68 7.71 -0.34
N TYR A 122 7.88 7.32 -0.73
CA TYR A 122 8.33 5.94 -0.66
C TYR A 122 9.49 5.82 0.32
N TYR A 123 9.52 4.69 1.01
CA TYR A 123 10.52 4.36 2.01
C TYR A 123 11.03 2.95 1.78
N ILE A 124 12.35 2.78 1.92
CA ILE A 124 13.01 1.51 1.73
C ILE A 124 13.82 1.16 2.98
N THR A 125 13.87 -0.12 3.33
CA THR A 125 14.66 -0.60 4.47
C THR A 125 15.14 -2.03 4.22
N ARG A 126 16.29 -2.40 4.80
CA ARG A 126 16.68 -3.80 4.96
C ARG A 126 16.05 -4.38 6.21
N LYS A 127 15.94 -5.69 6.27
CA LYS A 127 15.43 -6.42 7.43
C LYS A 127 16.21 -6.14 8.71
N GLU A 128 17.52 -5.92 8.60
CA GLU A 128 18.44 -5.63 9.70
C GLU A 128 18.44 -4.17 10.14
N ASP A 129 17.94 -3.26 9.30
CA ASP A 129 17.97 -1.82 9.59
C ASP A 129 16.90 -1.47 10.61
N LYS A 130 17.26 -0.60 11.56
CA LYS A 130 16.33 -0.08 12.57
C LYS A 130 15.44 1.05 12.04
N LYS A 131 15.83 1.68 10.94
CA LYS A 131 15.12 2.82 10.37
C LYS A 131 14.94 2.66 8.87
N MET A 132 13.81 3.16 8.40
CA MET A 132 13.56 3.29 6.97
C MET A 132 14.32 4.49 6.40
N THR A 133 14.67 4.38 5.13
CA THR A 133 15.29 5.46 4.36
C THR A 133 14.27 5.97 3.34
N ALA A 134 14.05 7.28 3.30
CA ALA A 134 13.23 7.88 2.27
C ALA A 134 13.85 7.66 0.88
N VAL A 135 13.02 7.30 -0.08
CA VAL A 135 13.43 7.20 -1.48
C VAL A 135 13.60 8.59 -2.05
N LYS A 136 14.81 8.88 -2.56
CA LYS A 136 15.13 10.17 -3.16
C LYS A 136 14.87 10.14 -4.66
N GLU A 137 14.16 11.14 -5.17
CA GLU A 137 13.93 11.31 -6.59
C GLU A 137 15.25 11.26 -7.39
N GLY A 138 15.25 10.55 -8.51
CA GLY A 138 16.42 10.37 -9.38
C GLY A 138 17.58 9.58 -8.77
N LYS A 139 17.48 9.11 -7.51
CA LYS A 139 18.55 8.39 -6.81
C LYS A 139 18.17 6.96 -6.40
N PHE A 140 16.95 6.52 -6.70
CA PHE A 140 16.47 5.23 -6.24
C PHE A 140 17.31 4.05 -6.73
N LYS A 141 17.75 4.05 -7.99
CA LYS A 141 18.64 3.03 -8.53
C LYS A 141 19.92 2.90 -7.70
N LYS A 142 20.54 4.02 -7.36
CA LYS A 142 21.74 4.05 -6.52
C LYS A 142 21.44 3.54 -5.10
N GLN A 143 20.34 3.95 -4.50
CA GLN A 143 19.91 3.44 -3.19
C GLN A 143 19.69 1.91 -3.21
N LEU A 144 19.08 1.37 -4.29
CA LEU A 144 18.95 -0.08 -4.47
C LEU A 144 20.31 -0.77 -4.57
N GLN A 145 21.24 -0.24 -5.36
CA GLN A 145 22.60 -0.79 -5.50
C GLN A 145 23.33 -0.85 -4.16
N GLU A 146 23.22 0.19 -3.34
CA GLU A 146 23.82 0.24 -2.00
C GLU A 146 23.16 -0.77 -1.05
N MET A 147 21.84 -0.96 -1.15
CA MET A 147 21.09 -1.93 -0.33
C MET A 147 21.30 -3.38 -0.78
N MET A 148 21.46 -3.62 -2.07
CA MET A 148 21.71 -4.94 -2.66
C MET A 148 23.22 -5.26 -2.72
N SER A 149 24.01 -4.83 -1.72
CA SER A 149 25.44 -5.08 -1.67
C SER A 149 25.75 -6.56 -1.85
N GLY A 150 26.63 -6.91 -2.82
CA GLY A 150 26.93 -8.30 -3.20
C GLY A 150 25.99 -8.90 -4.26
N ALA A 151 24.95 -8.21 -4.66
CA ALA A 151 24.01 -8.62 -5.71
C ALA A 151 23.43 -7.39 -6.43
N SER A 152 24.25 -6.38 -6.64
CA SER A 152 23.86 -5.09 -7.22
C SER A 152 23.42 -5.20 -8.69
N GLU A 153 23.68 -6.33 -9.35
CA GLU A 153 23.18 -6.64 -10.69
C GLU A 153 21.64 -6.58 -10.76
N PHE A 154 20.93 -6.93 -9.70
CA PHE A 154 19.46 -6.81 -9.65
C PHE A 154 18.99 -5.35 -9.76
N ALA A 155 19.75 -4.42 -9.18
CA ALA A 155 19.40 -3.01 -9.27
C ALA A 155 19.62 -2.43 -10.68
N THR A 156 20.39 -3.11 -11.55
CA THR A 156 20.57 -2.67 -12.94
C THR A 156 19.29 -2.83 -13.76
N ASP A 157 18.45 -3.80 -13.40
CA ASP A 157 17.16 -4.05 -14.04
C ASP A 157 16.12 -2.94 -13.73
N TYR A 158 16.40 -2.07 -12.75
CA TYR A 158 15.53 -0.94 -12.48
C TYR A 158 15.71 0.15 -13.53
N GLU A 159 14.65 0.36 -14.27
CA GLU A 159 14.49 1.47 -15.22
C GLU A 159 13.44 2.44 -14.65
N GLY A 160 13.87 3.60 -14.24
CA GLY A 160 13.01 4.64 -13.71
C GLY A 160 13.62 6.01 -13.94
N ASP A 161 12.75 6.93 -14.29
CA ASP A 161 13.09 8.34 -14.47
C ASP A 161 13.30 9.06 -13.11
N LYS A 162 13.11 10.38 -13.11
CA LYS A 162 13.20 11.19 -11.89
C LYS A 162 12.26 10.68 -10.79
N LYS A 163 10.99 10.37 -11.15
CA LYS A 163 10.02 9.77 -10.22
C LYS A 163 10.20 8.26 -10.14
N LEU A 164 9.94 7.70 -8.95
CA LEU A 164 9.96 6.27 -8.74
C LEU A 164 8.89 5.59 -9.61
N ASN A 165 9.31 4.60 -10.40
CA ASN A 165 8.41 3.67 -11.06
C ASN A 165 8.06 2.54 -10.06
N GLU A 166 6.86 2.62 -9.45
CA GLU A 166 6.42 1.70 -8.39
C GLU A 166 6.42 0.24 -8.86
N GLU A 167 5.90 -0.03 -10.07
CA GLU A 167 5.81 -1.39 -10.62
C GLU A 167 7.20 -2.01 -10.80
N LYS A 168 8.12 -1.28 -11.41
CA LYS A 168 9.50 -1.73 -11.60
C LYS A 168 10.26 -1.88 -10.28
N ALA A 169 10.03 -1.00 -9.32
CA ALA A 169 10.62 -1.10 -8.00
C ALA A 169 10.16 -2.38 -7.28
N VAL A 170 8.86 -2.68 -7.34
CA VAL A 170 8.27 -3.90 -6.77
C VAL A 170 8.85 -5.14 -7.46
N GLU A 171 8.94 -5.16 -8.80
CA GLU A 171 9.49 -6.27 -9.56
C GLU A 171 10.93 -6.58 -9.15
N VAL A 172 11.80 -5.57 -9.18
CA VAL A 172 13.24 -5.72 -8.89
C VAL A 172 13.49 -6.17 -7.47
N ILE A 173 12.80 -5.55 -6.49
CA ILE A 173 12.97 -5.91 -5.07
C ILE A 173 12.41 -7.32 -4.80
N SER A 174 11.27 -7.69 -5.41
CA SER A 174 10.70 -9.02 -5.24
C SER A 174 11.63 -10.11 -5.80
N LYS A 175 12.24 -9.86 -6.95
CA LYS A 175 13.22 -10.76 -7.58
C LYS A 175 14.46 -10.93 -6.69
N TYR A 176 14.97 -9.85 -6.11
CA TYR A 176 16.06 -9.91 -5.14
C TYR A 176 15.69 -10.72 -3.89
N ASN A 177 14.54 -10.43 -3.28
CA ASN A 177 14.08 -11.11 -2.07
C ASN A 177 13.86 -12.61 -2.28
N SER A 178 13.41 -13.03 -3.47
CA SER A 178 13.21 -14.45 -3.81
C SER A 178 14.52 -15.23 -3.83
N ARG A 179 15.64 -14.60 -4.20
CA ARG A 179 16.97 -15.21 -4.14
C ARG A 179 17.47 -15.38 -2.71
N SER A 180 17.22 -14.37 -1.85
CA SER A 180 17.69 -14.37 -0.46
C SER A 180 16.90 -15.34 0.44
N GLY A 181 15.68 -15.73 0.05
CA GLY A 181 14.82 -16.64 0.81
C GLY A 181 15.03 -18.13 0.52
N GLY A 182 15.99 -18.49 -0.33
CA GLY A 182 16.27 -19.85 -0.75
C GLY A 182 17.37 -20.59 0.03
N ASN A 183 17.77 -20.08 1.22
CA ASN A 183 18.70 -20.75 2.14
C ASN A 183 18.03 -21.11 3.44
#